data_bd24b9e2879dfc0a3b5998b1347bcc5a
#
_entry.id   bd24b9e2879dfc0a3b5998b1347bcc5a
#
_cell.length_a   1.000
_cell.length_b   1.000
_cell.length_c   1.000
_cell.angle_alpha   90.00
_cell.angle_beta   90.00
_cell.angle_gamma   90.00
#
_symmetry.space_group_name_H-M   'P 1'
#
loop_
_entity.id
_entity.type
_entity.pdbx_description
1 polymer ?
#
loop_
_entity_poly.entity_id
_entity_poly.type
_entity_poly.pdbx_seq_one_letter_code
_entity_poly.pdbx_strand_id
1 'polypeptide(L)'
;HKRRKYIDCLRQLPKHFDDTISTSKNLKNLYTSFFNSDHLFVLGKNKSEAIAKEGSLKIKEISYIHAEGYSGSSLKHGPFALLCKDFPVVLVMPKNKDFDKMKNAYQEIKSRDAEILCITDDVNFESKHKITIVHNEIFADLLCIIPIQFAAYFLSVHKGYNPDQPRNLAKVVTVE
;
A
#
# COMPACT_ATOMS: atom_id res chain seq x y z
N HIS A 1 28.49 -12.87 8.24
CA HIS A 1 27.59 -11.89 8.93
C HIS A 1 26.31 -11.61 8.13
N LYS A 2 26.37 -11.21 6.87
CA LYS A 2 25.22 -10.88 6.00
C LYS A 2 24.23 -12.05 5.84
N ARG A 3 24.71 -13.26 5.52
CA ARG A 3 23.86 -14.45 5.33
C ARG A 3 23.04 -14.80 6.58
N ARG A 4 23.65 -14.73 7.76
CA ARG A 4 22.97 -15.03 9.03
C ARG A 4 21.81 -14.05 9.26
N LYS A 5 22.02 -12.77 9.04
CA LYS A 5 20.99 -11.72 9.16
C LYS A 5 19.80 -12.00 8.25
N TYR A 6 20.02 -12.35 6.96
CA TYR A 6 18.94 -12.72 6.05
C TYR A 6 18.13 -13.92 6.53
N ILE A 7 18.83 -14.97 7.03
CA ILE A 7 18.17 -16.16 7.55
C ILE A 7 17.33 -15.83 8.79
N ASP A 8 17.85 -15.02 9.70
CA ASP A 8 17.15 -14.63 10.93
C ASP A 8 15.90 -13.79 10.61
N CYS A 9 16.00 -12.80 9.70
CA CYS A 9 14.85 -12.04 9.24
C CYS A 9 13.81 -12.91 8.52
N LEU A 10 14.25 -13.90 7.73
CA LEU A 10 13.35 -14.82 7.04
C LEU A 10 12.60 -15.74 8.02
N ARG A 11 13.28 -16.24 9.04
CA ARG A 11 12.67 -17.07 10.09
C ARG A 11 11.60 -16.35 10.91
N GLN A 12 11.72 -15.04 11.03
CA GLN A 12 10.73 -14.20 11.72
C GLN A 12 9.51 -13.89 10.86
N LEU A 13 9.60 -14.03 9.54
CA LEU A 13 8.54 -13.63 8.62
C LEU A 13 7.16 -14.24 8.95
N PRO A 14 7.01 -15.55 9.20
CA PRO A 14 5.70 -16.11 9.50
C PRO A 14 4.99 -15.37 10.65
N LYS A 15 5.71 -15.15 11.76
CA LYS A 15 5.18 -14.38 12.90
C LYS A 15 4.85 -12.92 12.50
N HIS A 16 5.73 -12.26 11.77
CA HIS A 16 5.51 -10.88 11.34
C HIS A 16 4.31 -10.76 10.37
N PHE A 17 4.06 -11.78 9.55
CA PHE A 17 2.84 -11.86 8.74
C PHE A 17 1.61 -11.95 9.62
N ASP A 18 1.58 -12.87 10.58
CA ASP A 18 0.44 -13.06 11.49
C ASP A 18 0.14 -11.79 12.31
N ASP A 19 1.16 -11.15 12.84
CA ASP A 19 1.03 -9.91 13.60
C ASP A 19 0.50 -8.76 12.70
N THR A 20 1.00 -8.63 11.47
CA THR A 20 0.55 -7.60 10.51
C THR A 20 -0.86 -7.88 10.01
N ILE A 21 -1.23 -9.14 9.77
CA ILE A 21 -2.59 -9.56 9.43
C ILE A 21 -3.54 -9.19 10.57
N SER A 22 -3.15 -9.51 11.81
CA SER A 22 -3.97 -9.24 13.00
C SER A 22 -4.25 -7.76 13.20
N THR A 23 -3.29 -6.90 12.90
CA THR A 23 -3.47 -5.45 12.90
C THR A 23 -4.37 -5.01 11.74
N SER A 24 -4.09 -5.46 10.52
CA SER A 24 -4.73 -4.98 9.30
C SER A 24 -6.21 -5.34 9.22
N LYS A 25 -6.61 -6.55 9.66
CA LYS A 25 -8.01 -7.00 9.62
C LYS A 25 -8.96 -6.14 10.47
N ASN A 26 -8.44 -5.45 11.48
CA ASN A 26 -9.24 -4.62 12.38
C ASN A 26 -9.44 -3.17 11.86
N LEU A 27 -8.88 -2.82 10.71
CA LEU A 27 -8.87 -1.46 10.17
C LEU A 27 -9.96 -1.22 9.11
N LYS A 28 -11.04 -2.02 9.09
CA LYS A 28 -12.13 -1.90 8.11
C LYS A 28 -12.63 -0.47 7.95
N ASN A 29 -12.91 0.22 9.05
CA ASN A 29 -13.44 1.58 9.01
C ASN A 29 -12.44 2.58 8.40
N LEU A 30 -11.15 2.43 8.69
CA LEU A 30 -10.11 3.24 8.06
C LEU A 30 -10.11 3.02 6.55
N TYR A 31 -10.13 1.78 6.09
CA TYR A 31 -10.10 1.49 4.66
C TYR A 31 -11.32 2.06 3.94
N THR A 32 -12.53 1.82 4.45
CA THR A 32 -13.76 2.26 3.78
C THR A 32 -13.93 3.77 3.80
N SER A 33 -13.42 4.48 4.81
CA SER A 33 -13.48 5.94 4.86
C SER A 33 -12.41 6.62 4.02
N PHE A 34 -11.17 6.08 4.03
CA PHE A 34 -10.04 6.65 3.29
C PHE A 34 -10.18 6.50 1.77
N PHE A 35 -10.63 5.33 1.31
CA PHE A 35 -10.72 5.02 -0.13
C PHE A 35 -12.09 5.38 -0.73
N ASN A 36 -12.71 6.45 -0.27
CA ASN A 36 -13.99 6.94 -0.80
C ASN A 36 -13.79 7.77 -2.09
N SER A 37 -13.16 7.15 -3.08
CA SER A 37 -12.88 7.73 -4.39
C SER A 37 -12.80 6.63 -5.45
N ASP A 38 -13.07 6.97 -6.70
CA ASP A 38 -12.89 6.04 -7.83
C ASP A 38 -11.46 6.03 -8.38
N HIS A 39 -10.60 6.88 -7.86
CA HIS A 39 -9.21 7.02 -8.27
C HIS A 39 -8.30 7.09 -7.05
N LEU A 40 -7.11 6.49 -7.13
CA LEU A 40 -6.08 6.65 -6.11
C LEU A 40 -4.67 6.35 -6.64
N PHE A 41 -3.67 6.86 -5.94
CA PHE A 41 -2.28 6.48 -6.17
C PHE A 41 -1.74 5.62 -5.02
N VAL A 42 -0.91 4.63 -5.38
CA VAL A 42 -0.09 3.87 -4.43
C VAL A 42 1.36 4.11 -4.78
N LEU A 43 2.14 4.63 -3.86
CA LEU A 43 3.48 5.10 -4.12
C LEU A 43 4.49 4.36 -3.26
N GLY A 44 5.60 4.00 -3.87
CA GLY A 44 6.75 3.42 -3.20
C GLY A 44 8.05 3.85 -3.86
N LYS A 45 9.19 3.42 -3.32
CA LYS A 45 10.49 3.68 -3.94
C LYS A 45 11.32 2.41 -3.96
N ASN A 46 11.97 2.12 -5.11
CA ASN A 46 12.76 0.92 -5.31
C ASN A 46 11.97 -0.36 -4.99
N LYS A 47 12.31 -1.11 -3.93
CA LYS A 47 11.57 -2.32 -3.54
C LYS A 47 10.12 -2.04 -3.22
N SER A 48 9.84 -0.95 -2.51
CA SER A 48 8.47 -0.52 -2.17
C SER A 48 7.65 -0.12 -3.41
N GLU A 49 8.28 0.26 -4.53
CA GLU A 49 7.58 0.53 -5.79
C GLU A 49 6.94 -0.74 -6.37
N ALA A 50 7.62 -1.88 -6.29
CA ALA A 50 7.04 -3.15 -6.71
C ALA A 50 5.80 -3.51 -5.87
N ILE A 51 5.87 -3.26 -4.56
CA ILE A 51 4.73 -3.45 -3.64
C ILE A 51 3.59 -2.47 -3.96
N ALA A 52 3.90 -1.22 -4.28
CA ALA A 52 2.90 -0.22 -4.68
C ALA A 52 2.17 -0.64 -5.96
N LYS A 53 2.88 -1.15 -6.96
CA LYS A 53 2.31 -1.67 -8.21
C LYS A 53 1.43 -2.90 -7.97
N GLU A 54 1.90 -3.86 -7.18
CA GLU A 54 1.11 -5.04 -6.82
C GLU A 54 -0.14 -4.66 -6.01
N GLY A 55 0.01 -3.75 -5.04
CA GLY A 55 -1.11 -3.29 -4.23
C GLY A 55 -2.17 -2.58 -5.07
N SER A 56 -1.78 -1.69 -6.00
CA SER A 56 -2.71 -1.04 -6.90
C SER A 56 -3.39 -2.02 -7.86
N LEU A 57 -2.69 -3.08 -8.27
CA LEU A 57 -3.28 -4.17 -9.05
C LEU A 57 -4.39 -4.88 -8.25
N LYS A 58 -4.12 -5.28 -7.00
CA LYS A 58 -5.11 -5.93 -6.13
C LYS A 58 -6.36 -5.06 -5.91
N ILE A 59 -6.18 -3.76 -5.70
CA ILE A 59 -7.30 -2.83 -5.57
C ILE A 59 -8.13 -2.79 -6.87
N LYS A 60 -7.50 -2.66 -8.03
CA LYS A 60 -8.19 -2.66 -9.33
C LYS A 60 -8.98 -3.94 -9.57
N GLU A 61 -8.38 -5.10 -9.32
CA GLU A 61 -8.94 -6.41 -9.66
C GLU A 61 -10.28 -6.68 -8.97
N ILE A 62 -10.43 -6.31 -7.69
CA ILE A 62 -11.59 -6.72 -6.89
C ILE A 62 -12.48 -5.56 -6.42
N SER A 63 -11.97 -4.33 -6.33
CA SER A 63 -12.77 -3.16 -5.94
C SER A 63 -13.15 -2.25 -7.10
N TYR A 64 -12.55 -2.44 -8.27
CA TYR A 64 -12.74 -1.69 -9.52
C TYR A 64 -12.43 -0.19 -9.39
N ILE A 65 -11.68 0.19 -8.37
CA ILE A 65 -11.12 1.54 -8.23
C ILE A 65 -9.94 1.68 -9.18
N HIS A 66 -9.85 2.79 -9.89
CA HIS A 66 -8.69 3.09 -10.74
C HIS A 66 -7.49 3.43 -9.87
N ALA A 67 -6.74 2.41 -9.49
CA ALA A 67 -5.53 2.54 -8.67
C ALA A 67 -4.28 2.48 -9.55
N GLU A 68 -3.37 3.43 -9.40
CA GLU A 68 -2.10 3.45 -10.12
C GLU A 68 -0.91 3.40 -9.16
N GLY A 69 0.02 2.48 -9.46
CA GLY A 69 1.26 2.30 -8.70
C GLY A 69 2.43 3.04 -9.34
N TYR A 70 3.05 3.99 -8.63
CA TYR A 70 4.18 4.78 -9.12
C TYR A 70 5.38 4.75 -8.18
N SER A 71 6.55 5.08 -8.73
CA SER A 71 7.66 5.54 -7.91
C SER A 71 7.32 6.89 -7.27
N GLY A 72 7.57 7.04 -5.98
CA GLY A 72 7.38 8.32 -5.29
C GLY A 72 8.14 9.48 -5.92
N SER A 73 9.22 9.22 -6.68
CA SER A 73 9.94 10.25 -7.44
C SER A 73 9.31 10.60 -8.79
N SER A 74 8.45 9.73 -9.34
CA SER A 74 7.87 9.93 -10.67
C SER A 74 6.66 10.87 -10.68
N LEU A 75 6.11 11.20 -9.52
CA LEU A 75 4.94 12.08 -9.41
C LEU A 75 5.15 13.45 -10.07
N LYS A 76 6.39 13.97 -10.01
CA LYS A 76 6.75 15.28 -10.59
C LYS A 76 6.65 15.32 -12.11
N HIS A 77 6.59 14.18 -12.76
CA HIS A 77 6.59 14.04 -14.22
C HIS A 77 5.18 13.86 -14.83
N GLY A 78 4.15 14.36 -14.15
CA GLY A 78 2.77 14.35 -14.65
C GLY A 78 1.73 14.08 -13.58
N PRO A 79 1.78 12.95 -12.83
CA PRO A 79 0.71 12.57 -11.90
C PRO A 79 0.39 13.61 -10.80
N PHE A 80 1.32 14.50 -10.45
CA PHE A 80 1.04 15.62 -9.54
C PHE A 80 -0.09 16.54 -10.01
N ALA A 81 -0.33 16.63 -11.33
CA ALA A 81 -1.42 17.43 -11.87
C ALA A 81 -2.80 16.92 -11.46
N LEU A 82 -2.92 15.65 -11.07
CA LEU A 82 -4.17 15.04 -10.63
C LEU A 82 -4.41 15.21 -9.12
N LEU A 83 -3.39 15.61 -8.37
CA LEU A 83 -3.53 15.79 -6.93
C LEU A 83 -4.38 17.05 -6.64
N CYS A 84 -5.41 16.84 -5.89
CA CYS A 84 -6.30 17.89 -5.39
C CYS A 84 -6.72 17.55 -3.95
N LYS A 85 -7.47 18.42 -3.34
CA LYS A 85 -8.03 18.18 -2.02
C LYS A 85 -8.78 16.85 -1.99
N ASP A 86 -8.52 16.07 -0.94
CA ASP A 86 -9.12 14.77 -0.66
C ASP A 86 -8.78 13.66 -1.69
N PHE A 87 -7.86 13.90 -2.64
CA PHE A 87 -7.38 12.84 -3.53
C PHE A 87 -6.58 11.79 -2.72
N PRO A 88 -6.97 10.50 -2.71
CA PRO A 88 -6.33 9.51 -1.87
C PRO A 88 -4.98 9.04 -2.43
N VAL A 89 -3.97 9.06 -1.59
CA VAL A 89 -2.62 8.58 -1.89
C VAL A 89 -2.14 7.64 -0.79
N VAL A 90 -1.76 6.44 -1.15
CA VAL A 90 -1.13 5.47 -0.24
C VAL A 90 0.39 5.55 -0.40
N LEU A 91 1.11 5.73 0.69
CA LEU A 91 2.57 5.69 0.72
C LEU A 91 3.07 4.39 1.36
N VAL A 92 3.75 3.57 0.56
CA VAL A 92 4.50 2.40 1.02
C VAL A 92 5.90 2.86 1.41
N MET A 93 6.11 3.08 2.72
CA MET A 93 7.32 3.74 3.22
C MET A 93 7.89 3.08 4.47
N PRO A 94 8.32 1.81 4.38
CA PRO A 94 9.03 1.17 5.48
C PRO A 94 10.37 1.88 5.74
N LYS A 95 10.88 1.77 6.98
CA LYS A 95 12.12 2.41 7.43
C LYS A 95 13.36 1.72 6.84
N ASN A 96 13.58 1.99 5.56
CA ASN A 96 14.71 1.52 4.77
C ASN A 96 15.56 2.72 4.28
N LYS A 97 16.53 2.46 3.41
CA LYS A 97 17.43 3.49 2.84
C LYS A 97 16.70 4.59 2.04
N ASP A 98 15.46 4.37 1.62
CA ASP A 98 14.67 5.31 0.84
C ASP A 98 13.62 6.05 1.69
N PHE A 99 13.56 5.78 3.00
CA PHE A 99 12.56 6.35 3.90
C PHE A 99 12.56 7.88 3.89
N ASP A 100 13.73 8.54 3.93
CA ASP A 100 13.80 10.00 3.89
C ASP A 100 13.29 10.59 2.58
N LYS A 101 13.50 9.90 1.45
CA LYS A 101 12.94 10.31 0.17
C LYS A 101 11.42 10.19 0.15
N MET A 102 10.88 9.16 0.80
CA MET A 102 9.43 9.00 0.94
C MET A 102 8.83 10.03 1.90
N LYS A 103 9.55 10.45 2.94
CA LYS A 103 9.13 11.60 3.78
C LYS A 103 9.05 12.90 2.98
N ASN A 104 10.01 13.15 2.08
CA ASN A 104 9.94 14.30 1.19
C ASN A 104 8.71 14.23 0.26
N ALA A 105 8.44 13.05 -0.34
CA ALA A 105 7.24 12.83 -1.14
C ALA A 105 5.96 13.07 -0.33
N TYR A 106 5.91 12.61 0.93
CA TYR A 106 4.81 12.90 1.85
C TYR A 106 4.56 14.39 2.00
N GLN A 107 5.59 15.20 2.24
CA GLN A 107 5.44 16.66 2.40
C GLN A 107 4.98 17.34 1.08
N GLU A 108 5.51 16.90 -0.06
CA GLU A 108 5.12 17.42 -1.37
C GLU A 108 3.64 17.12 -1.70
N ILE A 109 3.15 15.93 -1.35
CA ILE A 109 1.75 15.53 -1.55
C ILE A 109 0.85 16.28 -0.57
N LYS A 110 1.26 16.35 0.70
CA LYS A 110 0.55 17.07 1.76
C LYS A 110 0.34 18.56 1.42
N SER A 111 1.31 19.20 0.76
CA SER A 111 1.19 20.60 0.33
C SER A 111 0.15 20.83 -0.77
N ARG A 112 -0.47 19.79 -1.31
CA ARG A 112 -1.55 19.82 -2.30
C ARG A 112 -2.90 19.40 -1.72
N ASP A 113 -3.00 19.32 -0.40
CA ASP A 113 -4.21 18.96 0.35
C ASP A 113 -4.77 17.54 0.02
N ALA A 114 -3.97 16.69 -0.61
CA ALA A 114 -4.34 15.30 -0.86
C ALA A 114 -4.41 14.50 0.46
N GLU A 115 -5.32 13.53 0.51
CA GLU A 115 -5.42 12.61 1.65
C GLU A 115 -4.33 11.54 1.55
N ILE A 116 -3.58 11.34 2.65
CA ILE A 116 -2.43 10.45 2.64
C ILE A 116 -2.58 9.36 3.69
N LEU A 117 -2.50 8.09 3.26
CA LEU A 117 -2.36 6.93 4.12
C LEU A 117 -0.92 6.43 4.07
N CYS A 118 -0.23 6.46 5.20
CA CYS A 118 1.15 5.95 5.30
C CYS A 118 1.16 4.52 5.83
N ILE A 119 1.82 3.61 5.12
CA ILE A 119 2.11 2.24 5.59
C ILE A 119 3.61 2.18 5.90
N THR A 120 3.95 2.04 7.17
CA THR A 120 5.33 2.14 7.66
C THR A 120 5.54 1.29 8.91
N ASP A 121 6.78 0.90 9.18
CA ASP A 121 7.22 0.31 10.44
C ASP A 121 7.85 1.35 11.39
N ASP A 122 7.86 2.64 11.01
CA ASP A 122 8.28 3.72 11.91
C ASP A 122 7.12 4.15 12.82
N VAL A 123 7.17 3.71 14.07
CA VAL A 123 6.16 4.03 15.08
C VAL A 123 6.10 5.54 15.41
N ASN A 124 7.23 6.23 15.22
CA ASN A 124 7.36 7.66 15.54
C ASN A 124 6.99 8.59 14.37
N PHE A 125 6.77 8.04 13.16
CA PHE A 125 6.33 8.85 12.03
C PHE A 125 4.90 9.34 12.26
N GLU A 126 4.71 10.65 12.22
CA GLU A 126 3.40 11.28 12.42
C GLU A 126 2.71 11.54 11.09
N SER A 127 1.48 11.05 10.96
CA SER A 127 0.58 11.34 9.85
C SER A 127 -0.88 11.18 10.28
N LYS A 128 -1.79 11.85 9.58
CA LYS A 128 -3.24 11.80 9.86
C LYS A 128 -3.77 10.36 9.78
N HIS A 129 -3.38 9.63 8.74
CA HIS A 129 -3.73 8.23 8.56
C HIS A 129 -2.45 7.41 8.45
N LYS A 130 -2.29 6.45 9.34
CA LYS A 130 -1.13 5.58 9.41
C LYS A 130 -1.52 4.15 9.73
N ILE A 131 -0.90 3.23 9.02
CA ILE A 131 -0.89 1.81 9.37
C ILE A 131 0.54 1.43 9.74
N THR A 132 0.72 1.03 10.98
CA THR A 132 2.02 0.58 11.46
C THR A 132 2.12 -0.93 11.26
N ILE A 133 3.09 -1.36 10.47
CA ILE A 133 3.44 -2.77 10.27
C ILE A 133 4.56 -3.19 11.23
N VAL A 134 4.76 -4.48 11.37
CA VAL A 134 5.88 -5.02 12.15
C VAL A 134 7.21 -4.72 11.48
N HIS A 135 8.21 -4.29 12.25
CA HIS A 135 9.55 -4.06 11.74
C HIS A 135 10.24 -5.36 11.33
N ASN A 136 10.76 -5.41 10.11
CA ASN A 136 11.68 -6.44 9.64
C ASN A 136 12.75 -5.79 8.77
N GLU A 137 14.00 -5.83 9.19
CA GLU A 137 15.09 -5.08 8.56
C GLU A 137 15.29 -5.39 7.07
N ILE A 138 14.93 -6.59 6.63
CA ILE A 138 15.11 -7.05 5.24
C ILE A 138 13.81 -7.06 4.43
N PHE A 139 12.70 -7.43 5.09
CA PHE A 139 11.44 -7.78 4.42
C PHE A 139 10.27 -6.86 4.81
N ALA A 140 10.52 -5.70 5.43
CA ALA A 140 9.46 -4.75 5.76
C ALA A 140 8.66 -4.31 4.53
N ASP A 141 9.33 -4.13 3.37
CA ASP A 141 8.62 -3.82 2.11
C ASP A 141 7.55 -4.86 1.80
N LEU A 142 7.87 -6.17 1.96
CA LEU A 142 6.92 -7.26 1.69
C LEU A 142 5.73 -7.22 2.65
N LEU A 143 5.94 -6.89 3.91
CA LEU A 143 4.85 -6.80 4.89
C LEU A 143 3.87 -5.67 4.59
N CYS A 144 4.31 -4.62 3.87
CA CYS A 144 3.44 -3.51 3.46
C CYS A 144 2.33 -3.93 2.49
N ILE A 145 2.43 -5.09 1.81
CA ILE A 145 1.36 -5.53 0.90
C ILE A 145 0.10 -5.96 1.66
N ILE A 146 0.26 -6.47 2.89
CA ILE A 146 -0.84 -7.03 3.68
C ILE A 146 -1.96 -6.01 3.92
N PRO A 147 -1.70 -4.80 4.47
CA PRO A 147 -2.76 -3.82 4.65
C PRO A 147 -3.41 -3.37 3.32
N ILE A 148 -2.68 -3.39 2.20
CA ILE A 148 -3.26 -3.05 0.89
C ILE A 148 -4.20 -4.16 0.41
N GLN A 149 -3.86 -5.43 0.63
CA GLN A 149 -4.75 -6.55 0.32
C GLN A 149 -6.04 -6.50 1.16
N PHE A 150 -5.93 -6.16 2.46
CA PHE A 150 -7.12 -5.94 3.29
C PHE A 150 -7.94 -4.74 2.83
N ALA A 151 -7.30 -3.66 2.40
CA ALA A 151 -7.99 -2.51 1.81
C ALA A 151 -8.80 -2.96 0.57
N ALA A 152 -8.18 -3.66 -0.38
CA ALA A 152 -8.84 -4.17 -1.57
C ALA A 152 -10.06 -5.06 -1.22
N TYR A 153 -9.88 -5.99 -0.28
CA TYR A 153 -10.95 -6.87 0.21
C TYR A 153 -12.11 -6.10 0.83
N PHE A 154 -11.84 -5.23 1.81
CA PHE A 154 -12.90 -4.49 2.50
C PHE A 154 -13.62 -3.51 1.57
N LEU A 155 -12.92 -2.92 0.61
CA LEU A 155 -13.52 -2.06 -0.41
C LEU A 155 -14.45 -2.85 -1.34
N SER A 156 -14.01 -4.03 -1.79
CA SER A 156 -14.84 -4.93 -2.60
C SER A 156 -16.14 -5.26 -1.89
N VAL A 157 -16.04 -5.74 -0.64
CA VAL A 157 -17.22 -6.10 0.17
C VAL A 157 -18.09 -4.88 0.48
N HIS A 158 -17.50 -3.72 0.78
CA HIS A 158 -18.24 -2.48 1.07
C HIS A 158 -19.04 -1.99 -0.15
N LYS A 159 -18.48 -2.15 -1.35
CA LYS A 159 -19.15 -1.81 -2.62
C LYS A 159 -20.14 -2.90 -3.09
N GLY A 160 -20.32 -3.98 -2.32
CA GLY A 160 -21.22 -5.08 -2.65
C GLY A 160 -20.70 -6.04 -3.73
N TYR A 161 -19.41 -6.04 -3.99
CA TYR A 161 -18.78 -6.95 -4.94
C TYR A 161 -18.33 -8.24 -4.27
N ASN A 162 -18.26 -9.32 -5.07
CA ASN A 162 -17.69 -10.58 -4.62
C ASN A 162 -16.19 -10.66 -4.97
N PRO A 163 -15.29 -10.57 -3.98
CA PRO A 163 -13.84 -10.61 -4.22
C PRO A 163 -13.35 -11.95 -4.77
N ASP A 164 -14.12 -13.04 -4.60
CA ASP A 164 -13.75 -14.38 -5.08
C ASP A 164 -14.11 -14.59 -6.56
N GLN A 165 -14.95 -13.72 -7.12
CA GLN A 165 -15.41 -13.77 -8.51
C GLN A 165 -15.33 -12.40 -9.18
N PRO A 166 -14.14 -11.86 -9.37
CA PRO A 166 -13.97 -10.57 -10.03
C PRO A 166 -14.42 -10.65 -11.49
N ARG A 167 -15.09 -9.59 -11.95
CA ARG A 167 -15.55 -9.49 -13.34
C ARG A 167 -14.37 -9.46 -14.32
N ASN A 168 -14.55 -10.06 -15.51
CA ASN A 168 -13.59 -10.03 -16.61
C ASN A 168 -12.22 -10.65 -16.29
N LEU A 169 -12.07 -11.36 -15.19
CA LEU A 169 -10.88 -12.11 -14.84
C LEU A 169 -11.17 -13.61 -14.85
N ALA A 170 -10.38 -14.36 -15.60
CA ALA A 170 -10.43 -15.81 -15.62
C ALA A 170 -9.11 -16.39 -15.12
N LYS A 171 -9.19 -17.50 -14.35
CA LYS A 171 -7.99 -18.23 -13.91
C LYS A 171 -7.26 -18.94 -15.05
N VAL A 172 -7.97 -19.18 -16.15
CA VAL A 172 -7.45 -19.88 -17.33
C VAL A 172 -7.83 -19.06 -18.56
N VAL A 173 -6.89 -18.85 -19.46
CA VAL A 173 -7.18 -18.29 -20.78
C VAL A 173 -7.96 -19.34 -21.56
N THR A 174 -9.21 -19.05 -21.88
CA THR A 174 -10.14 -19.97 -22.56
C THR A 174 -10.39 -19.60 -24.02
N VAL A 175 -9.73 -18.56 -24.51
CA VAL A 175 -9.78 -18.12 -25.91
C VAL A 175 -8.37 -18.07 -26.48
N GLU A 176 -8.19 -18.66 -27.67
CA GLU A 176 -7.00 -18.54 -28.50
C GLU A 176 -7.11 -17.32 -29.40
#